data_733980ae4f769d265bb08f1112021f09
#
_entry.id   733980ae4f769d265bb08f1112021f09
#
_cell.length_a   1.000
_cell.length_b   1.000
_cell.length_c   1.000
_cell.angle_alpha   90.00
_cell.angle_beta   90.00
_cell.angle_gamma   90.00
#
_symmetry.space_group_name_H-M   'P 1'
#
loop_
_entity.id
_entity.type
_entity.pdbx_description
1 polymer ?
#
loop_
_entity_poly.entity_id
_entity_poly.type
_entity_poly.pdbx_seq_one_letter_code
_entity_poly.pdbx_strand_id
1 'polypeptide(L)'
;MGALDVGIELGVFLDIPPKVDAPMGLGMVFVTTNDYGAQLNVNFYQNTACRNLEAVIQTTMEAKFKQAPTSAAGTLRLFFHDCMVNGCDASVLLASTPGNQAERDAPINLSLAGDAFDAVTQAKTALEKICPGVVSCADILAIATRDLLSMVGGPTYPVLKGRRDSRVSRASDATRQLPTANFTVNQLNALFGSKGFSQHEMVTLSGCHTIGFVHCGEFLNRIYNFSPKSQTDPTMNPGFAQQLRLSCPDVNLDPNVVVFLDQTTPKIFDNTYYKNTVKGEGILTTDQELFTDLQTRPQVEQYALSNSLFVNDYISVITKMGNLGVLTGTQGEIRRALDCASVN
;
A
#
# COMPACT_ATOMS: atom_id res chain seq x y z
N MET A 1 -44.18 2.67 -58.06
CA MET A 1 -45.50 2.68 -57.40
C MET A 1 -45.25 2.43 -55.95
N GLY A 2 -45.37 3.31 -55.02
CA GLY A 2 -45.90 4.65 -54.87
C GLY A 2 -45.49 5.08 -53.48
N ALA A 3 -45.00 6.30 -53.38
CA ALA A 3 -44.73 7.01 -52.19
C ALA A 3 -45.96 7.26 -51.31
N LEU A 4 -45.81 7.43 -50.03
CA LEU A 4 -46.51 8.46 -49.26
C LEU A 4 -45.77 8.79 -48.00
N ASP A 5 -45.34 9.98 -48.02
CA ASP A 5 -44.78 10.86 -46.99
C ASP A 5 -45.92 11.34 -46.08
N VAL A 6 -45.76 11.34 -44.77
CA VAL A 6 -46.48 12.28 -43.87
C VAL A 6 -45.58 12.63 -42.70
N GLY A 7 -44.99 13.81 -42.73
CA GLY A 7 -44.42 14.46 -41.60
C GLY A 7 -45.47 15.00 -40.63
N ILE A 8 -45.15 14.99 -39.35
CA ILE A 8 -45.74 15.91 -38.35
C ILE A 8 -44.63 16.39 -37.43
N GLU A 9 -44.25 17.66 -37.59
CA GLU A 9 -43.58 18.45 -36.57
C GLU A 9 -44.58 18.74 -35.44
N LEU A 10 -44.13 18.57 -34.22
CA LEU A 10 -44.71 19.23 -33.06
C LEU A 10 -43.60 19.71 -32.15
N GLY A 11 -43.29 20.99 -32.27
CA GLY A 11 -42.46 21.71 -31.31
C GLY A 11 -43.14 21.82 -29.96
N VAL A 12 -42.41 21.56 -28.91
CA VAL A 12 -42.76 21.94 -27.57
C VAL A 12 -41.72 22.93 -27.09
N PHE A 13 -42.11 24.19 -26.98
CA PHE A 13 -41.42 25.24 -26.26
C PHE A 13 -41.44 24.89 -24.77
N LEU A 14 -40.28 24.74 -24.16
CA LEU A 14 -40.16 24.77 -22.72
C LEU A 14 -39.72 26.16 -22.30
N ASP A 15 -40.58 26.84 -21.60
CA ASP A 15 -40.38 28.12 -20.93
C ASP A 15 -39.20 27.98 -19.93
N ILE A 16 -38.22 28.88 -20.07
CA ILE A 16 -37.17 29.12 -19.08
C ILE A 16 -37.70 30.22 -18.15
N PRO A 17 -37.85 29.95 -16.85
CA PRO A 17 -38.16 31.02 -15.92
C PRO A 17 -36.96 31.94 -15.71
N PRO A 18 -37.21 33.25 -15.40
CA PRO A 18 -36.17 34.25 -15.31
C PRO A 18 -35.27 34.04 -14.07
N LYS A 19 -33.98 34.37 -14.25
CA LYS A 19 -32.99 34.44 -13.18
C LYS A 19 -33.46 35.38 -12.07
N VAL A 20 -33.56 34.84 -10.87
CA VAL A 20 -33.74 35.64 -9.65
C VAL A 20 -32.33 35.92 -9.11
N ASP A 21 -31.94 37.20 -9.15
CA ASP A 21 -30.74 37.70 -8.49
C ASP A 21 -30.93 37.59 -6.96
N ALA A 22 -30.11 36.73 -6.33
CA ALA A 22 -30.00 36.70 -4.88
C ALA A 22 -28.91 37.67 -4.42
N PRO A 23 -29.13 38.44 -3.36
CA PRO A 23 -28.21 39.46 -2.91
C PRO A 23 -26.94 38.84 -2.30
N MET A 24 -25.78 39.41 -2.64
CA MET A 24 -24.51 39.16 -1.99
C MET A 24 -24.58 39.52 -0.50
N GLY A 25 -24.72 38.51 0.33
CA GLY A 25 -24.45 38.59 1.76
C GLY A 25 -23.10 38.02 2.06
N LEU A 26 -22.07 38.84 2.18
CA LEU A 26 -20.77 38.44 2.77
C LEU A 26 -21.01 38.12 4.25
N GLY A 27 -21.32 36.88 4.54
CA GLY A 27 -21.18 36.31 5.88
C GLY A 27 -19.82 35.69 6.01
N MET A 28 -18.79 36.45 6.40
CA MET A 28 -17.54 35.85 6.91
C MET A 28 -17.91 35.15 8.21
N VAL A 29 -18.07 33.83 8.12
CA VAL A 29 -18.00 32.97 9.31
C VAL A 29 -16.52 32.85 9.64
N PHE A 30 -16.05 33.64 10.59
CA PHE A 30 -14.79 33.40 11.26
C PHE A 30 -14.96 32.12 12.10
N VAL A 31 -14.58 30.99 11.52
CA VAL A 31 -14.30 29.81 12.31
C VAL A 31 -12.93 30.07 12.95
N THR A 32 -12.93 30.52 14.17
CA THR A 32 -11.75 30.56 15.03
C THR A 32 -11.46 29.12 15.46
N THR A 33 -10.74 28.36 14.64
CA THR A 33 -10.05 27.17 15.09
C THR A 33 -8.57 27.51 15.15
N ASN A 34 -8.10 27.90 16.33
CA ASN A 34 -6.70 27.82 16.72
C ASN A 34 -6.33 26.35 16.88
N ASP A 35 -6.22 25.64 15.78
CA ASP A 35 -5.54 24.38 15.69
C ASP A 35 -4.84 24.31 14.31
N TYR A 36 -3.74 25.07 14.22
CA TYR A 36 -2.79 24.87 13.12
C TYR A 36 -2.04 23.55 13.38
N GLY A 37 -2.73 22.42 13.24
CA GLY A 37 -2.08 21.15 13.03
C GLY A 37 -1.18 21.32 11.81
N ALA A 38 0.13 21.12 11.97
CA ALA A 38 1.07 21.27 10.86
C ALA A 38 0.65 20.29 9.76
N GLN A 39 0.11 20.82 8.66
CA GLN A 39 -0.35 20.06 7.53
C GLN A 39 0.85 19.45 6.80
N LEU A 40 0.76 18.20 6.36
CA LEU A 40 1.79 17.59 5.52
C LEU A 40 2.04 18.43 4.27
N ASN A 41 3.32 18.61 3.89
CA ASN A 41 3.71 19.43 2.75
C ASN A 41 4.90 18.81 2.01
N VAL A 42 4.93 18.91 0.69
CA VAL A 42 6.06 18.44 -0.12
C VAL A 42 7.36 19.20 0.18
N ASN A 43 7.27 20.45 0.63
CA ASN A 43 8.41 21.33 0.92
C ASN A 43 8.67 21.49 2.43
N PHE A 44 8.14 20.60 3.28
CA PHE A 44 8.18 20.72 4.73
C PHE A 44 9.57 21.02 5.29
N TYR A 45 10.61 20.36 4.77
CA TYR A 45 11.99 20.51 5.24
C TYR A 45 12.81 21.59 4.50
N GLN A 46 12.20 22.34 3.57
CA GLN A 46 12.94 23.28 2.70
C GLN A 46 13.71 24.35 3.47
N ASN A 47 13.15 24.83 4.60
CA ASN A 47 13.74 25.86 5.44
C ASN A 47 14.43 25.29 6.70
N THR A 48 14.82 24.02 6.69
CA THR A 48 15.52 23.35 7.76
C THR A 48 16.96 23.02 7.38
N ALA A 49 17.74 22.53 8.35
CA ALA A 49 19.07 21.97 8.07
C ALA A 49 19.01 20.74 7.14
N CYS A 50 17.83 20.10 7.01
CA CYS A 50 17.58 18.92 6.20
C CYS A 50 16.98 19.22 4.80
N ARG A 51 17.17 20.40 4.23
CA ARG A 51 16.60 20.76 2.93
C ARG A 51 16.93 19.77 1.79
N ASN A 52 18.02 19.04 1.90
CA ASN A 52 18.48 18.06 0.90
C ASN A 52 18.12 16.61 1.28
N LEU A 53 17.18 16.38 2.22
CA LEU A 53 16.89 15.03 2.73
C LEU A 53 16.53 14.03 1.62
N GLU A 54 15.78 14.43 0.61
CA GLU A 54 15.38 13.52 -0.48
C GLU A 54 16.60 12.98 -1.24
N ALA A 55 17.58 13.84 -1.55
CA ALA A 55 18.80 13.39 -2.21
C ALA A 55 19.65 12.45 -1.32
N VAL A 56 19.67 12.69 0.00
CA VAL A 56 20.37 11.82 0.95
C VAL A 56 19.70 10.45 1.03
N ILE A 57 18.36 10.43 1.13
CA ILE A 57 17.59 9.17 1.17
C ILE A 57 17.76 8.43 -0.15
N GLN A 58 17.58 9.09 -1.29
CA GLN A 58 17.72 8.49 -2.61
C GLN A 58 19.09 7.83 -2.79
N THR A 59 20.19 8.54 -2.49
CA THR A 59 21.55 7.98 -2.58
C THR A 59 21.70 6.75 -1.68
N THR A 60 21.11 6.79 -0.48
CA THR A 60 21.14 5.65 0.45
C THR A 60 20.35 4.47 -0.10
N MET A 61 19.16 4.73 -0.67
CA MET A 61 18.32 3.68 -1.26
C MET A 61 18.96 3.06 -2.51
N GLU A 62 19.62 3.85 -3.35
CA GLU A 62 20.40 3.33 -4.49
C GLU A 62 21.50 2.36 -4.04
N ALA A 63 22.23 2.71 -2.98
CA ALA A 63 23.25 1.82 -2.41
C ALA A 63 22.61 0.55 -1.80
N LYS A 64 21.53 0.70 -1.05
CA LYS A 64 20.78 -0.43 -0.46
C LYS A 64 20.21 -1.36 -1.52
N PHE A 65 19.61 -0.82 -2.57
CA PHE A 65 19.05 -1.60 -3.67
C PHE A 65 20.11 -2.41 -4.42
N LYS A 66 21.29 -1.84 -4.64
CA LYS A 66 22.43 -2.58 -5.23
C LYS A 66 22.89 -3.74 -4.35
N GLN A 67 22.85 -3.57 -3.03
CA GLN A 67 23.22 -4.59 -2.07
C GLN A 67 22.15 -5.68 -1.92
N ALA A 68 20.89 -5.29 -1.84
CA ALA A 68 19.73 -6.15 -1.61
C ALA A 68 18.51 -5.65 -2.41
N PRO A 69 18.33 -6.08 -3.68
CA PRO A 69 17.18 -5.67 -4.50
C PRO A 69 15.82 -6.01 -3.90
N THR A 70 15.76 -7.00 -3.00
CA THR A 70 14.57 -7.40 -2.24
C THR A 70 14.07 -6.30 -1.31
N SER A 71 14.92 -5.32 -0.98
CA SER A 71 14.54 -4.17 -0.15
C SER A 71 13.38 -3.36 -0.73
N ALA A 72 13.20 -3.33 -2.07
CA ALA A 72 12.09 -2.61 -2.69
C ALA A 72 10.72 -3.16 -2.27
N ALA A 73 10.51 -4.45 -2.45
CA ALA A 73 9.26 -5.11 -2.05
C ALA A 73 9.10 -5.12 -0.52
N GLY A 74 10.20 -5.37 0.21
CA GLY A 74 10.21 -5.38 1.67
C GLY A 74 9.80 -4.03 2.27
N THR A 75 10.34 -2.93 1.76
CA THR A 75 10.04 -1.57 2.26
C THR A 75 8.62 -1.14 1.89
N LEU A 76 8.13 -1.49 0.69
CA LEU A 76 6.74 -1.26 0.31
C LEU A 76 5.77 -1.97 1.27
N ARG A 77 6.03 -3.24 1.59
CA ARG A 77 5.24 -4.00 2.55
C ARG A 77 5.33 -3.43 3.97
N LEU A 78 6.52 -3.04 4.40
CA LEU A 78 6.74 -2.40 5.71
C LEU A 78 5.93 -1.10 5.83
N PHE A 79 5.91 -0.28 4.78
CA PHE A 79 5.12 0.95 4.74
C PHE A 79 3.61 0.69 4.79
N PHE A 80 3.13 -0.35 4.08
CA PHE A 80 1.73 -0.76 4.16
C PHE A 80 1.37 -1.21 5.58
N HIS A 81 2.21 -2.05 6.20
CA HIS A 81 1.98 -2.54 7.56
C HIS A 81 2.00 -1.41 8.61
N ASP A 82 2.87 -0.41 8.44
CA ASP A 82 2.85 0.79 9.27
C ASP A 82 1.54 1.55 9.11
N CYS A 83 1.23 1.97 7.89
CA CYS A 83 0.08 2.83 7.60
C CYS A 83 -1.26 2.20 7.95
N MET A 84 -1.43 0.90 7.75
CA MET A 84 -2.69 0.21 8.06
C MET A 84 -2.90 -0.05 9.54
N VAL A 85 -1.88 0.11 10.38
CA VAL A 85 -1.97 -0.09 11.84
C VAL A 85 -1.89 1.27 12.54
N ASN A 86 -3.04 1.86 12.83
CA ASN A 86 -3.22 3.17 13.49
C ASN A 86 -2.75 4.39 12.69
N GLY A 87 -2.00 4.25 11.60
CA GLY A 87 -1.56 5.33 10.70
C GLY A 87 -0.08 5.28 10.36
N CYS A 88 0.33 6.10 9.39
CA CYS A 88 1.73 6.17 8.94
C CYS A 88 2.58 6.97 9.94
N ASP A 89 2.96 6.34 11.03
CA ASP A 89 3.63 6.96 12.19
C ASP A 89 4.88 6.22 12.66
N ALA A 90 5.38 5.29 11.85
CA ALA A 90 6.56 4.47 12.12
C ALA A 90 6.45 3.61 13.40
N SER A 91 5.23 3.31 13.87
CA SER A 91 5.00 2.44 15.03
C SER A 91 5.53 1.03 14.82
N VAL A 92 5.45 0.51 13.58
CA VAL A 92 5.96 -0.82 13.20
C VAL A 92 7.47 -0.97 13.43
N LEU A 93 8.23 0.13 13.47
CA LEU A 93 9.67 0.11 13.68
C LEU A 93 10.09 -0.04 15.15
N LEU A 94 9.18 0.22 16.10
CA LEU A 94 9.48 0.14 17.53
C LEU A 94 9.75 -1.31 17.95
N ALA A 95 10.77 -1.50 18.78
CA ALA A 95 11.08 -2.78 19.38
C ALA A 95 10.16 -3.08 20.59
N SER A 96 9.95 -4.36 20.88
CA SER A 96 9.28 -4.79 22.09
C SER A 96 10.08 -4.40 23.34
N THR A 97 9.36 -4.12 24.41
CA THR A 97 9.92 -3.82 25.72
C THR A 97 9.34 -4.76 26.78
N PRO A 98 9.93 -4.89 27.95
CA PRO A 98 9.35 -5.68 29.04
C PRO A 98 7.89 -5.29 29.30
N GLY A 99 6.97 -6.24 29.15
CA GLY A 99 5.53 -6.03 29.33
C GLY A 99 4.77 -5.47 28.13
N ASN A 100 5.43 -5.18 27.01
CA ASN A 100 4.79 -4.74 25.76
C ASN A 100 5.40 -5.42 24.54
N GLN A 101 4.63 -6.27 23.85
CA GLN A 101 4.99 -6.79 22.53
C GLN A 101 4.61 -5.75 21.47
N ALA A 102 5.60 -5.28 20.71
CA ALA A 102 5.42 -4.30 19.66
C ALA A 102 4.86 -4.92 18.37
N GLU A 103 4.38 -4.07 17.46
CA GLU A 103 3.82 -4.48 16.17
C GLU A 103 4.76 -5.35 15.35
N ARG A 104 6.06 -5.01 15.29
CA ARG A 104 7.07 -5.76 14.54
C ARG A 104 7.17 -7.24 14.95
N ASP A 105 6.84 -7.55 16.21
CA ASP A 105 6.91 -8.88 16.78
C ASP A 105 5.53 -9.58 16.81
N ALA A 106 4.50 -8.97 16.22
CA ALA A 106 3.22 -9.62 15.98
C ALA A 106 3.38 -10.78 14.98
N PRO A 107 2.67 -11.92 15.15
CA PRO A 107 2.80 -13.08 14.24
C PRO A 107 2.69 -12.72 12.76
N ILE A 108 1.77 -11.81 12.39
CA ILE A 108 1.56 -11.35 11.01
C ILE A 108 2.74 -10.52 10.47
N ASN A 109 3.59 -9.99 11.34
CA ASN A 109 4.75 -9.13 11.00
C ASN A 109 6.09 -9.86 11.05
N LEU A 110 6.15 -11.12 11.56
CA LEU A 110 7.40 -11.86 11.67
C LEU A 110 8.07 -12.14 10.31
N SER A 111 7.31 -12.09 9.23
CA SER A 111 7.80 -12.22 7.85
C SER A 111 8.15 -10.89 7.18
N LEU A 112 8.14 -9.75 7.90
CA LEU A 112 8.65 -8.49 7.38
C LEU A 112 10.17 -8.59 7.17
N ALA A 113 10.62 -8.18 5.97
CA ALA A 113 12.02 -8.34 5.58
C ALA A 113 12.95 -7.46 6.42
N GLY A 114 13.98 -8.03 7.01
CA GLY A 114 15.02 -7.30 7.75
C GLY A 114 15.70 -6.21 6.90
N ASP A 115 15.85 -6.45 5.59
CA ASP A 115 16.36 -5.46 4.63
C ASP A 115 15.55 -4.17 4.56
N ALA A 116 14.24 -4.23 4.84
CA ALA A 116 13.38 -3.05 4.87
C ALA A 116 13.63 -2.18 6.12
N PHE A 117 13.79 -2.82 7.27
CA PHE A 117 14.18 -2.11 8.51
C PHE A 117 15.58 -1.51 8.38
N ASP A 118 16.51 -2.25 7.78
CA ASP A 118 17.87 -1.77 7.53
C ASP A 118 17.90 -0.59 6.55
N ALA A 119 17.06 -0.57 5.53
CA ALA A 119 16.92 0.57 4.61
C ALA A 119 16.57 1.87 5.37
N VAL A 120 15.59 1.80 6.29
CA VAL A 120 15.22 2.94 7.14
C VAL A 120 16.36 3.34 8.08
N THR A 121 17.01 2.35 8.71
CA THR A 121 18.16 2.56 9.61
C THR A 121 19.31 3.27 8.90
N GLN A 122 19.68 2.85 7.70
CA GLN A 122 20.75 3.48 6.92
C GLN A 122 20.41 4.92 6.55
N ALA A 123 19.16 5.18 6.09
CA ALA A 123 18.71 6.53 5.78
C ALA A 123 18.67 7.44 7.02
N LYS A 124 18.15 6.93 8.14
CA LYS A 124 18.14 7.65 9.43
C LYS A 124 19.56 8.00 9.88
N THR A 125 20.46 7.02 9.83
CA THR A 125 21.88 7.22 10.17
C THR A 125 22.55 8.28 9.31
N ALA A 126 22.27 8.30 8.01
CA ALA A 126 22.82 9.30 7.10
C ALA A 126 22.29 10.71 7.42
N LEU A 127 20.99 10.84 7.69
CA LEU A 127 20.36 12.12 8.02
C LEU A 127 20.77 12.67 9.39
N GLU A 128 20.88 11.82 10.41
CA GLU A 128 21.29 12.26 11.75
C GLU A 128 22.71 12.84 11.79
N LYS A 129 23.60 12.46 10.86
CA LYS A 129 24.93 13.09 10.69
C LYS A 129 24.86 14.52 10.16
N ILE A 130 23.81 14.85 9.42
CA ILE A 130 23.65 16.15 8.73
C ILE A 130 22.74 17.08 9.52
N CYS A 131 21.64 16.55 10.04
CA CYS A 131 20.57 17.32 10.68
C CYS A 131 19.94 16.51 11.84
N PRO A 132 20.65 16.38 12.96
CA PRO A 132 20.24 15.52 14.07
C PRO A 132 18.87 15.91 14.65
N GLY A 133 17.98 14.93 14.81
CA GLY A 133 16.66 15.09 15.43
C GLY A 133 15.66 15.93 14.62
N VAL A 134 15.87 16.08 13.30
CA VAL A 134 14.98 16.87 12.42
C VAL A 134 13.99 16.01 11.66
N VAL A 135 14.41 14.86 11.11
CA VAL A 135 13.60 14.02 10.22
C VAL A 135 13.01 12.84 10.97
N SER A 136 11.69 12.65 10.87
CA SER A 136 10.98 11.52 11.46
C SER A 136 11.28 10.21 10.73
N CYS A 137 11.21 9.09 11.45
CA CYS A 137 11.30 7.75 10.87
C CYS A 137 10.11 7.49 9.91
N ALA A 138 8.95 8.05 10.19
CA ALA A 138 7.76 7.96 9.35
C ALA A 138 7.95 8.63 7.98
N ASP A 139 8.56 9.82 7.93
CA ASP A 139 8.87 10.47 6.65
C ASP A 139 9.98 9.74 5.89
N ILE A 140 10.98 9.21 6.61
CA ILE A 140 12.05 8.39 5.99
C ILE A 140 11.44 7.16 5.34
N LEU A 141 10.57 6.42 6.02
CA LEU A 141 9.92 5.22 5.48
C LEU A 141 9.09 5.53 4.24
N ALA A 142 8.31 6.62 4.25
CA ALA A 142 7.50 7.03 3.11
C ALA A 142 8.36 7.40 1.87
N ILE A 143 9.46 8.15 2.06
CA ILE A 143 10.35 8.55 0.98
C ILE A 143 11.14 7.35 0.45
N ALA A 144 11.70 6.52 1.36
CA ALA A 144 12.44 5.31 0.99
C ALA A 144 11.57 4.34 0.17
N THR A 145 10.30 4.20 0.54
CA THR A 145 9.33 3.38 -0.22
C THR A 145 9.17 3.88 -1.66
N ARG A 146 8.94 5.19 -1.86
CA ARG A 146 8.84 5.80 -3.20
C ARG A 146 10.12 5.58 -4.01
N ASP A 147 11.29 5.82 -3.40
CA ASP A 147 12.57 5.72 -4.07
C ASP A 147 12.87 4.28 -4.51
N LEU A 148 12.72 3.32 -3.61
CA LEU A 148 12.93 1.90 -3.92
C LEU A 148 11.93 1.36 -4.94
N LEU A 149 10.66 1.81 -4.86
CA LEU A 149 9.64 1.43 -5.83
C LEU A 149 9.99 1.91 -7.25
N SER A 150 10.53 3.12 -7.37
CA SER A 150 10.95 3.66 -8.68
C SER A 150 12.10 2.86 -9.31
N MET A 151 12.96 2.23 -8.51
CA MET A 151 14.08 1.41 -8.98
C MET A 151 13.65 0.06 -9.57
N VAL A 152 12.43 -0.38 -9.29
CA VAL A 152 11.82 -1.58 -9.87
C VAL A 152 10.77 -1.26 -10.94
N GLY A 153 10.81 -0.06 -11.52
CA GLY A 153 9.90 0.35 -12.59
C GLY A 153 8.57 0.93 -12.12
N GLY A 154 8.37 1.09 -10.83
CA GLY A 154 7.20 1.75 -10.27
C GLY A 154 7.20 3.26 -10.48
N PRO A 155 6.08 3.94 -10.20
CA PRO A 155 5.95 5.37 -10.42
C PRO A 155 6.79 6.21 -9.45
N THR A 156 7.26 7.36 -9.92
CA THR A 156 7.74 8.43 -9.08
C THR A 156 6.58 9.37 -8.77
N TYR A 157 6.38 9.71 -7.51
CA TYR A 157 5.32 10.61 -7.05
C TYR A 157 5.82 11.51 -5.91
N PRO A 158 5.25 12.71 -5.74
CA PRO A 158 5.63 13.58 -4.63
C PRO A 158 5.17 13.00 -3.29
N VAL A 159 6.09 12.93 -2.32
CA VAL A 159 5.78 12.51 -0.95
C VAL A 159 5.51 13.73 -0.10
N LEU A 160 4.32 13.80 0.49
CA LEU A 160 4.01 14.79 1.52
C LEU A 160 4.81 14.45 2.79
N LYS A 161 5.41 15.46 3.42
CA LYS A 161 6.32 15.34 4.57
C LYS A 161 5.80 16.14 5.76
N GLY A 162 6.33 15.85 6.94
CA GLY A 162 5.90 16.48 8.20
C GLY A 162 5.25 15.52 9.18
N ARG A 163 5.31 14.20 8.88
CA ARG A 163 4.88 13.15 9.81
C ARG A 163 5.77 13.15 11.05
N ARG A 164 5.20 12.70 12.13
CA ARG A 164 5.93 12.45 13.38
C ARG A 164 5.78 10.98 13.76
N ASP A 165 6.70 10.53 14.60
CA ASP A 165 6.81 9.14 15.01
C ASP A 165 5.91 8.86 16.23
N SER A 166 5.21 7.74 16.22
CA SER A 166 4.45 7.24 17.36
C SER A 166 5.36 6.88 18.54
N ARG A 167 4.82 7.00 19.74
CA ARG A 167 5.43 6.48 20.98
C ARG A 167 4.81 5.16 21.42
N VAL A 168 3.87 4.64 20.65
CA VAL A 168 3.09 3.46 20.98
C VAL A 168 3.16 2.46 19.83
N SER A 169 3.41 1.20 20.15
CA SER A 169 3.36 0.07 19.21
C SER A 169 2.86 -1.16 19.97
N ARG A 170 1.86 -1.86 19.44
CA ARG A 170 1.27 -3.04 20.08
C ARG A 170 0.98 -4.13 19.07
N ALA A 171 1.48 -5.33 19.31
CA ALA A 171 1.24 -6.51 18.47
C ALA A 171 -0.25 -6.81 18.26
N SER A 172 -1.08 -6.56 19.26
CA SER A 172 -2.55 -6.75 19.17
C SER A 172 -3.21 -5.84 18.16
N ASP A 173 -2.64 -4.65 17.89
CA ASP A 173 -3.17 -3.71 16.92
C ASP A 173 -2.88 -4.20 15.49
N ALA A 174 -1.67 -4.69 15.22
CA ALA A 174 -1.30 -5.30 13.95
C ALA A 174 -2.20 -6.51 13.62
N THR A 175 -2.41 -7.40 14.57
CA THR A 175 -3.26 -8.60 14.37
C THR A 175 -4.70 -8.25 13.99
N ARG A 176 -5.24 -7.13 14.48
CA ARG A 176 -6.63 -6.72 14.19
C ARG A 176 -6.79 -5.89 12.93
N GLN A 177 -5.74 -5.22 12.48
CA GLN A 177 -5.84 -4.16 11.46
C GLN A 177 -5.14 -4.51 10.14
N LEU A 178 -4.53 -5.69 10.04
CA LEU A 178 -3.90 -6.18 8.82
C LEU A 178 -4.69 -7.33 8.20
N PRO A 179 -4.78 -7.41 6.86
CA PRO A 179 -5.44 -8.53 6.18
C PRO A 179 -4.57 -9.78 6.24
N THR A 180 -5.23 -10.95 6.29
CA THR A 180 -4.56 -12.24 6.12
C THR A 180 -4.70 -12.75 4.69
N ALA A 181 -3.84 -13.69 4.28
CA ALA A 181 -3.79 -14.25 2.94
C ALA A 181 -5.10 -14.94 2.48
N ASN A 182 -5.98 -15.27 3.44
CA ASN A 182 -7.23 -16.00 3.20
C ASN A 182 -8.50 -15.13 3.30
N PHE A 183 -8.36 -13.79 3.37
CA PHE A 183 -9.52 -12.91 3.42
C PHE A 183 -10.32 -12.98 2.12
N THR A 184 -11.65 -12.99 2.26
CA THR A 184 -12.57 -12.81 1.13
C THR A 184 -12.61 -11.34 0.71
N VAL A 185 -13.13 -11.05 -0.50
CA VAL A 185 -13.36 -9.67 -0.97
C VAL A 185 -14.21 -8.88 0.03
N ASN A 186 -15.23 -9.48 0.63
CA ASN A 186 -16.05 -8.80 1.64
C ASN A 186 -15.25 -8.43 2.89
N GLN A 187 -14.35 -9.29 3.36
CA GLN A 187 -13.48 -9.00 4.50
C GLN A 187 -12.46 -7.92 4.16
N LEU A 188 -11.89 -7.96 2.94
CA LEU A 188 -11.01 -6.90 2.44
C LEU A 188 -11.75 -5.56 2.36
N ASN A 189 -12.94 -5.53 1.77
CA ASN A 189 -13.78 -4.33 1.67
C ASN A 189 -14.12 -3.76 3.06
N ALA A 190 -14.44 -4.62 4.05
CA ALA A 190 -14.72 -4.18 5.42
C ALA A 190 -13.47 -3.57 6.08
N LEU A 191 -12.32 -4.21 5.94
CA LEU A 191 -11.07 -3.73 6.52
C LEU A 191 -10.61 -2.42 5.88
N PHE A 192 -10.49 -2.38 4.55
CA PHE A 192 -10.05 -1.19 3.84
C PHE A 192 -11.08 -0.04 3.96
N GLY A 193 -12.37 -0.36 3.93
CA GLY A 193 -13.45 0.60 4.17
C GLY A 193 -13.39 1.25 5.55
N SER A 194 -13.00 0.49 6.59
CA SER A 194 -12.79 1.03 7.95
C SER A 194 -11.65 2.07 8.00
N LYS A 195 -10.74 2.04 7.03
CA LYS A 195 -9.64 3.00 6.84
C LYS A 195 -9.99 4.09 5.81
N GLY A 196 -11.23 4.13 5.31
CA GLY A 196 -11.68 5.11 4.34
C GLY A 196 -11.31 4.81 2.89
N PHE A 197 -10.84 3.60 2.56
CA PHE A 197 -10.62 3.17 1.18
C PHE A 197 -11.90 2.60 0.56
N SER A 198 -12.13 2.94 -0.70
CA SER A 198 -13.13 2.27 -1.53
C SER A 198 -12.66 0.88 -1.98
N GLN A 199 -13.59 0.06 -2.48
CA GLN A 199 -13.26 -1.21 -3.14
C GLN A 199 -12.27 -1.01 -4.30
N HIS A 200 -12.45 0.03 -5.11
CA HIS A 200 -11.53 0.38 -6.19
C HIS A 200 -10.11 0.61 -5.67
N GLU A 201 -9.96 1.37 -4.61
CA GLU A 201 -8.65 1.65 -3.99
C GLU A 201 -8.04 0.41 -3.35
N MET A 202 -8.84 -0.48 -2.75
CA MET A 202 -8.38 -1.76 -2.22
C MET A 202 -7.85 -2.66 -3.34
N VAL A 203 -8.56 -2.81 -4.45
CA VAL A 203 -8.09 -3.57 -5.62
C VAL A 203 -6.80 -2.97 -6.18
N THR A 204 -6.69 -1.63 -6.24
CA THR A 204 -5.48 -0.94 -6.70
C THR A 204 -4.27 -1.24 -5.81
N LEU A 205 -4.42 -1.19 -4.48
CA LEU A 205 -3.33 -1.50 -3.54
C LEU A 205 -2.93 -2.96 -3.58
N SER A 206 -3.85 -3.88 -3.87
CA SER A 206 -3.52 -5.31 -4.04
C SER A 206 -2.51 -5.53 -5.17
N GLY A 207 -2.44 -4.64 -6.16
CA GLY A 207 -1.43 -4.66 -7.22
C GLY A 207 0.02 -4.55 -6.74
N CYS A 208 0.26 -4.18 -5.47
CA CYS A 208 1.60 -4.27 -4.87
C CYS A 208 2.19 -5.68 -4.91
N HIS A 209 1.34 -6.72 -5.02
CA HIS A 209 1.75 -8.11 -5.17
C HIS A 209 2.38 -8.42 -6.54
N THR A 210 2.54 -7.44 -7.43
CA THR A 210 3.36 -7.56 -8.64
C THR A 210 4.86 -7.70 -8.34
N ILE A 211 5.30 -7.35 -7.11
CA ILE A 211 6.67 -7.57 -6.63
C ILE A 211 6.67 -8.26 -5.27
N GLY A 212 7.78 -8.94 -4.96
CA GLY A 212 7.98 -9.55 -3.65
C GLY A 212 7.74 -11.05 -3.63
N PHE A 213 7.70 -11.57 -2.41
CA PHE A 213 7.69 -13.00 -2.13
C PHE A 213 6.59 -13.35 -1.14
N VAL A 214 6.16 -14.61 -1.20
CA VAL A 214 5.24 -15.20 -0.22
C VAL A 214 5.79 -16.54 0.25
N HIS A 215 5.69 -16.80 1.56
CA HIS A 215 6.01 -18.10 2.13
C HIS A 215 5.02 -19.16 1.66
N CYS A 216 5.52 -20.36 1.34
CA CYS A 216 4.67 -21.45 0.89
C CYS A 216 3.51 -21.73 1.85
N GLY A 217 3.72 -21.62 3.16
CA GLY A 217 2.70 -21.83 4.19
C GLY A 217 1.43 -21.02 4.02
N GLU A 218 1.51 -19.83 3.39
CA GLU A 218 0.38 -18.91 3.22
C GLU A 218 -0.65 -19.38 2.16
N PHE A 219 -0.27 -20.35 1.29
CA PHE A 219 -1.13 -20.83 0.21
C PHE A 219 -1.13 -22.36 0.02
N LEU A 220 -0.52 -23.14 0.92
CA LEU A 220 -0.52 -24.60 0.83
C LEU A 220 -1.91 -25.18 0.68
N ASN A 221 -2.90 -24.62 1.40
CA ASN A 221 -4.29 -25.03 1.33
C ASN A 221 -4.93 -24.86 -0.07
N ARG A 222 -4.35 -24.02 -0.94
CA ARG A 222 -4.83 -23.85 -2.31
C ARG A 222 -4.28 -24.90 -3.27
N ILE A 223 -3.12 -25.45 -2.98
CA ILE A 223 -2.45 -26.46 -3.82
C ILE A 223 -2.53 -27.87 -3.26
N TYR A 224 -2.87 -28.04 -1.98
CA TYR A 224 -3.04 -29.32 -1.30
C TYR A 224 -4.26 -29.31 -0.41
N ASN A 225 -5.04 -30.40 -0.46
CA ASN A 225 -6.16 -30.61 0.46
C ASN A 225 -7.16 -29.44 0.56
N PHE A 226 -7.40 -28.75 -0.57
CA PHE A 226 -8.25 -27.55 -0.62
C PHE A 226 -9.64 -27.79 -0.04
N SER A 227 -10.23 -28.94 -0.38
CA SER A 227 -11.52 -29.35 0.17
C SER A 227 -11.67 -30.88 0.14
N PRO A 228 -12.69 -31.44 0.84
CA PRO A 228 -12.97 -32.87 0.78
C PRO A 228 -13.20 -33.42 -0.63
N LYS A 229 -13.52 -32.54 -1.61
CA LYS A 229 -13.81 -32.92 -3.00
C LYS A 229 -12.72 -32.50 -3.99
N SER A 230 -11.75 -31.72 -3.57
CA SER A 230 -10.70 -31.23 -4.48
C SER A 230 -9.38 -31.06 -3.75
N GLN A 231 -8.32 -31.61 -4.33
CA GLN A 231 -6.95 -31.44 -3.84
C GLN A 231 -6.41 -30.03 -4.11
N THR A 232 -6.91 -29.38 -5.15
CA THR A 232 -6.47 -28.05 -5.57
C THR A 232 -7.67 -27.11 -5.59
N ASP A 233 -7.45 -25.85 -5.26
CA ASP A 233 -8.42 -24.79 -5.46
C ASP A 233 -8.88 -24.75 -6.93
N PRO A 234 -10.18 -24.95 -7.22
CA PRO A 234 -10.69 -24.99 -8.59
C PRO A 234 -10.56 -23.66 -9.34
N THR A 235 -10.28 -22.56 -8.65
CA THR A 235 -10.04 -21.24 -9.27
C THR A 235 -8.59 -21.05 -9.70
N MET A 236 -7.67 -21.93 -9.24
CA MET A 236 -6.27 -21.90 -9.63
C MET A 236 -6.05 -22.69 -10.92
N ASN A 237 -5.22 -22.13 -11.82
CA ASN A 237 -4.78 -22.84 -13.02
C ASN A 237 -4.06 -24.15 -12.64
N PRO A 238 -4.49 -25.32 -13.19
CA PRO A 238 -3.92 -26.60 -12.78
C PRO A 238 -2.42 -26.76 -13.07
N GLY A 239 -1.93 -26.21 -14.20
CA GLY A 239 -0.51 -26.21 -14.53
C GLY A 239 0.31 -25.35 -13.57
N PHE A 240 -0.24 -24.21 -13.17
CA PHE A 240 0.38 -23.34 -12.18
C PHE A 240 0.43 -23.98 -10.79
N ALA A 241 -0.65 -24.63 -10.35
CA ALA A 241 -0.66 -25.40 -9.11
C ALA A 241 0.42 -26.50 -9.10
N GLN A 242 0.60 -27.19 -10.23
CA GLN A 242 1.65 -28.19 -10.36
C GLN A 242 3.05 -27.57 -10.25
N GLN A 243 3.27 -26.41 -10.86
CA GLN A 243 4.53 -25.67 -10.76
C GLN A 243 4.82 -25.25 -9.31
N LEU A 244 3.83 -24.72 -8.61
CA LEU A 244 3.98 -24.32 -7.20
C LEU A 244 4.33 -25.50 -6.29
N ARG A 245 3.76 -26.69 -6.54
CA ARG A 245 4.09 -27.92 -5.79
C ARG A 245 5.54 -28.34 -5.90
N LEU A 246 6.21 -28.02 -7.01
CA LEU A 246 7.64 -28.30 -7.17
C LEU A 246 8.50 -27.47 -6.22
N SER A 247 8.09 -26.26 -5.94
CA SER A 247 8.80 -25.35 -5.00
C SER A 247 8.32 -25.52 -3.56
N CYS A 248 7.05 -25.87 -3.36
CA CYS A 248 6.38 -25.94 -2.07
C CYS A 248 5.80 -27.36 -1.85
N PRO A 249 6.62 -28.37 -1.48
CA PRO A 249 6.15 -29.72 -1.24
C PRO A 249 5.28 -29.80 0.03
N ASP A 250 4.29 -30.69 0.03
CA ASP A 250 3.37 -30.92 1.18
C ASP A 250 4.08 -31.53 2.39
N VAL A 251 5.14 -32.29 2.16
CA VAL A 251 5.87 -33.04 3.19
C VAL A 251 7.27 -32.45 3.35
N ASN A 252 7.68 -32.26 4.61
CA ASN A 252 8.99 -31.71 4.98
C ASN A 252 9.26 -30.31 4.39
N LEU A 253 8.22 -29.48 4.25
CA LEU A 253 8.38 -28.11 3.82
C LEU A 253 9.24 -27.34 4.83
N ASP A 254 10.32 -26.73 4.36
CA ASP A 254 11.04 -25.72 5.12
C ASP A 254 10.16 -24.45 5.17
N PRO A 255 9.79 -23.95 6.36
CA PRO A 255 8.93 -22.77 6.51
C PRO A 255 9.54 -21.50 5.91
N ASN A 256 10.85 -21.48 5.65
CA ASN A 256 11.54 -20.35 5.04
C ASN A 256 11.45 -20.33 3.51
N VAL A 257 10.93 -21.38 2.89
CA VAL A 257 10.77 -21.40 1.43
C VAL A 257 9.74 -20.40 0.99
N VAL A 258 10.14 -19.57 0.04
CA VAL A 258 9.31 -18.53 -0.56
C VAL A 258 9.24 -18.70 -2.07
N VAL A 259 8.16 -18.20 -2.66
CA VAL A 259 8.02 -18.04 -4.12
C VAL A 259 7.72 -16.59 -4.44
N PHE A 260 8.02 -16.15 -5.66
CA PHE A 260 7.59 -14.81 -6.10
C PHE A 260 6.08 -14.72 -6.17
N LEU A 261 5.50 -13.60 -5.75
CA LEU A 261 4.07 -13.32 -5.90
C LEU A 261 3.67 -13.19 -7.39
N ASP A 262 4.52 -12.54 -8.17
CA ASP A 262 4.43 -12.52 -9.63
C ASP A 262 5.53 -13.41 -10.22
N GLN A 263 5.13 -14.53 -10.83
CA GLN A 263 6.06 -15.48 -11.45
C GLN A 263 6.53 -15.05 -12.85
N THR A 264 5.90 -14.03 -13.44
CA THR A 264 6.15 -13.60 -14.83
C THR A 264 7.17 -12.45 -14.87
N THR A 265 6.94 -11.39 -14.09
CA THR A 265 7.83 -10.21 -14.00
C THR A 265 8.20 -9.90 -12.54
N PRO A 266 8.81 -10.83 -11.80
CA PRO A 266 8.89 -10.83 -10.33
C PRO A 266 9.65 -9.64 -9.72
N LYS A 267 10.37 -8.88 -10.53
CA LYS A 267 11.22 -7.74 -10.11
C LYS A 267 10.80 -6.43 -10.76
N ILE A 268 9.66 -6.40 -11.44
CA ILE A 268 9.17 -5.22 -12.14
C ILE A 268 7.81 -4.82 -11.57
N PHE A 269 7.67 -3.58 -11.14
CA PHE A 269 6.39 -3.05 -10.72
C PHE A 269 5.55 -2.71 -11.95
N ASP A 270 4.63 -3.61 -12.30
CA ASP A 270 3.76 -3.48 -13.46
C ASP A 270 2.36 -4.12 -13.23
N ASN A 271 1.55 -4.21 -14.27
CA ASN A 271 0.22 -4.79 -14.19
C ASN A 271 0.18 -6.32 -14.37
N THR A 272 1.31 -7.01 -14.35
CA THR A 272 1.37 -8.46 -14.61
C THR A 272 0.66 -9.27 -13.52
N TYR A 273 0.68 -8.78 -12.28
CA TYR A 273 -0.17 -9.31 -11.21
C TYR A 273 -1.62 -9.52 -11.62
N TYR A 274 -2.25 -8.52 -12.24
CA TYR A 274 -3.64 -8.63 -12.72
C TYR A 274 -3.78 -9.57 -13.90
N LYS A 275 -2.80 -9.59 -14.82
CA LYS A 275 -2.77 -10.55 -15.96
C LYS A 275 -2.69 -11.99 -15.46
N ASN A 276 -1.87 -12.24 -14.44
CA ASN A 276 -1.72 -13.55 -13.81
C ASN A 276 -3.02 -13.96 -13.09
N THR A 277 -3.64 -13.03 -12.35
CA THR A 277 -4.91 -13.27 -11.65
C THR A 277 -6.03 -13.66 -12.63
N VAL A 278 -6.13 -12.99 -13.79
CA VAL A 278 -7.08 -13.35 -14.87
C VAL A 278 -6.86 -14.78 -15.40
N LYS A 279 -5.61 -15.25 -15.42
CA LYS A 279 -5.26 -16.62 -15.88
C LYS A 279 -5.47 -17.71 -14.80
N GLY A 280 -5.87 -17.35 -13.59
CA GLY A 280 -5.95 -18.25 -12.46
C GLY A 280 -4.58 -18.49 -11.80
N GLU A 281 -3.66 -17.55 -11.94
CA GLU A 281 -2.28 -17.62 -11.43
C GLU A 281 -2.07 -16.68 -10.22
N GLY A 282 -3.14 -16.15 -9.62
CA GLY A 282 -3.09 -15.48 -8.32
C GLY A 282 -2.70 -16.47 -7.22
N ILE A 283 -1.63 -16.18 -6.46
CA ILE A 283 -1.07 -17.14 -5.50
C ILE A 283 -1.90 -17.21 -4.22
N LEU A 284 -2.20 -16.05 -3.61
CA LEU A 284 -3.01 -16.00 -2.40
C LEU A 284 -4.50 -16.15 -2.72
N THR A 285 -5.27 -16.59 -1.73
CA THR A 285 -6.73 -16.58 -1.85
C THR A 285 -7.23 -15.16 -2.11
N THR A 286 -6.71 -14.18 -1.37
CA THR A 286 -7.03 -12.76 -1.58
C THR A 286 -6.75 -12.28 -2.99
N ASP A 287 -5.68 -12.75 -3.64
CA ASP A 287 -5.34 -12.35 -5.00
C ASP A 287 -6.35 -12.88 -6.02
N GLN A 288 -6.63 -14.18 -5.94
CA GLN A 288 -7.50 -14.84 -6.91
C GLN A 288 -8.97 -14.43 -6.73
N GLU A 289 -9.38 -14.16 -5.50
CA GLU A 289 -10.73 -13.71 -5.19
C GLU A 289 -11.08 -12.38 -5.88
N LEU A 290 -10.12 -11.48 -6.08
CA LEU A 290 -10.38 -10.22 -6.80
C LEU A 290 -10.89 -10.45 -8.24
N PHE A 291 -10.49 -11.55 -8.88
CA PHE A 291 -10.98 -11.89 -10.23
C PHE A 291 -12.23 -12.77 -10.18
N THR A 292 -12.37 -13.64 -9.19
CA THR A 292 -13.55 -14.53 -9.11
C THR A 292 -14.80 -13.82 -8.62
N ASP A 293 -14.64 -12.77 -7.82
CA ASP A 293 -15.74 -11.92 -7.35
C ASP A 293 -16.23 -11.00 -8.48
N LEU A 294 -17.56 -10.98 -8.70
CA LEU A 294 -18.19 -10.24 -9.81
C LEU A 294 -18.09 -8.72 -9.66
N GLN A 295 -17.90 -8.19 -8.46
CA GLN A 295 -17.85 -6.75 -8.22
C GLN A 295 -16.44 -6.19 -8.50
N THR A 296 -15.38 -6.96 -8.23
CA THR A 296 -13.98 -6.53 -8.42
C THR A 296 -13.40 -6.94 -9.77
N ARG A 297 -13.92 -8.03 -10.38
CA ARG A 297 -13.48 -8.53 -11.70
C ARG A 297 -13.31 -7.47 -12.78
N PRO A 298 -14.29 -6.57 -13.03
CA PRO A 298 -14.18 -5.58 -14.11
C PRO A 298 -12.94 -4.69 -13.98
N GLN A 299 -12.59 -4.33 -12.75
CA GLN A 299 -11.38 -3.52 -12.48
C GLN A 299 -10.10 -4.32 -12.69
N VAL A 300 -10.06 -5.58 -12.24
CA VAL A 300 -8.93 -6.49 -12.48
C VAL A 300 -8.67 -6.64 -13.98
N GLU A 301 -9.74 -6.84 -14.79
CA GLU A 301 -9.64 -6.94 -16.25
C GLU A 301 -9.13 -5.63 -16.88
N GLN A 302 -9.62 -4.48 -16.44
CA GLN A 302 -9.14 -3.17 -16.91
C GLN A 302 -7.65 -2.97 -16.61
N TYR A 303 -7.20 -3.30 -15.41
CA TYR A 303 -5.81 -3.20 -15.04
C TYR A 303 -4.93 -4.22 -15.78
N ALA A 304 -5.43 -5.44 -16.01
CA ALA A 304 -4.73 -6.43 -16.83
C ALA A 304 -4.47 -5.93 -18.26
N LEU A 305 -5.39 -5.14 -18.83
CA LEU A 305 -5.28 -4.55 -20.16
C LEU A 305 -4.43 -3.28 -20.22
N SER A 306 -4.32 -2.50 -19.12
CA SER A 306 -3.69 -1.18 -19.12
C SER A 306 -2.78 -0.96 -17.92
N ASN A 307 -1.47 -1.09 -18.14
CA ASN A 307 -0.48 -0.74 -17.12
C ASN A 307 -0.54 0.75 -16.73
N SER A 308 -0.76 1.63 -17.69
CA SER A 308 -0.84 3.07 -17.42
C SER A 308 -2.04 3.43 -16.55
N LEU A 309 -3.19 2.77 -16.72
CA LEU A 309 -4.36 2.97 -15.85
C LEU A 309 -4.04 2.54 -14.41
N PHE A 310 -3.49 1.32 -14.25
CA PHE A 310 -3.08 0.82 -12.94
C PHE A 310 -2.11 1.78 -12.24
N VAL A 311 -1.04 2.19 -12.92
CA VAL A 311 0.00 3.05 -12.34
C VAL A 311 -0.54 4.42 -11.95
N ASN A 312 -1.44 5.02 -12.78
CA ASN A 312 -2.04 6.31 -12.46
C ASN A 312 -2.95 6.24 -11.22
N ASP A 313 -3.79 5.22 -11.13
CA ASP A 313 -4.64 5.00 -9.97
C ASP A 313 -3.80 4.69 -8.72
N TYR A 314 -2.74 3.89 -8.89
CA TYR A 314 -1.81 3.55 -7.81
C TYR A 314 -1.16 4.78 -7.19
N ILE A 315 -0.70 5.76 -7.98
CA ILE A 315 -0.13 7.02 -7.46
C ILE A 315 -1.12 7.72 -6.51
N SER A 316 -2.38 7.80 -6.91
CA SER A 316 -3.42 8.45 -6.11
C SER A 316 -3.65 7.70 -4.80
N VAL A 317 -3.72 6.37 -4.86
CA VAL A 317 -4.05 5.53 -3.71
C VAL A 317 -2.89 5.38 -2.74
N ILE A 318 -1.64 5.22 -3.22
CA ILE A 318 -0.46 5.17 -2.34
C ILE A 318 -0.22 6.51 -1.64
N THR A 319 -0.51 7.64 -2.33
CA THR A 319 -0.47 8.97 -1.72
C THR A 319 -1.52 9.10 -0.62
N LYS A 320 -2.76 8.63 -0.86
CA LYS A 320 -3.82 8.59 0.16
C LYS A 320 -3.42 7.72 1.34
N MET A 321 -2.88 6.52 1.08
CA MET A 321 -2.40 5.62 2.13
C MET A 321 -1.34 6.29 2.99
N GLY A 322 -0.38 6.96 2.38
CA GLY A 322 0.68 7.66 3.10
C GLY A 322 0.21 8.83 3.98
N ASN A 323 -1.07 9.20 3.89
CA ASN A 323 -1.69 10.25 4.72
C ASN A 323 -2.64 9.68 5.79
N LEU A 324 -2.73 8.36 5.93
CA LEU A 324 -3.57 7.73 6.96
C LEU A 324 -3.06 8.03 8.36
N GLY A 325 -3.90 8.52 9.24
CA GLY A 325 -3.69 8.60 10.68
C GLY A 325 -2.38 9.27 11.10
N VAL A 326 -1.83 10.15 10.27
CA VAL A 326 -0.52 10.77 10.50
C VAL A 326 -0.51 11.65 11.77
N LEU A 327 0.56 11.55 12.54
CA LEU A 327 0.86 12.46 13.64
C LEU A 327 1.58 13.70 13.08
N THR A 328 1.19 14.89 13.52
CA THR A 328 1.78 16.16 13.07
C THR A 328 1.91 17.16 14.21
N GLY A 329 2.56 18.29 13.97
CA GLY A 329 2.66 19.40 14.93
C GLY A 329 3.37 18.97 16.23
N THR A 330 2.61 18.92 17.32
CA THR A 330 3.11 18.54 18.67
C THR A 330 2.80 17.08 19.03
N GLN A 331 2.09 16.36 18.19
CA GLN A 331 1.78 14.93 18.39
C GLN A 331 3.05 14.09 18.21
N GLY A 332 3.12 12.93 18.88
CA GLY A 332 4.26 12.00 18.74
C GLY A 332 5.61 12.67 19.02
N GLU A 333 6.65 12.21 18.33
CA GLU A 333 8.02 12.72 18.48
C GLU A 333 8.82 12.67 17.17
N ILE A 334 10.05 13.11 17.17
CA ILE A 334 11.08 12.79 16.19
C ILE A 334 12.08 11.88 16.90
N ARG A 335 12.09 10.59 16.59
CA ARG A 335 13.01 9.65 17.21
C ARG A 335 14.45 9.99 16.85
N ARG A 336 15.35 9.88 17.84
CA ARG A 336 16.79 10.10 17.67
C ARG A 336 17.57 8.80 17.54
N ALA A 337 16.96 7.67 17.94
CA ALA A 337 17.54 6.36 17.74
C ALA A 337 17.79 6.09 16.26
N LEU A 338 19.01 5.69 15.89
CA LEU A 338 19.42 5.52 14.50
C LEU A 338 18.67 4.39 13.79
N ASP A 339 18.20 3.40 14.53
CA ASP A 339 17.42 2.27 14.06
C ASP A 339 15.91 2.50 14.14
N CYS A 340 15.47 3.67 14.59
CA CYS A 340 14.07 4.02 14.84
C CYS A 340 13.32 3.07 15.80
N ALA A 341 14.01 2.24 16.56
CA ALA A 341 13.44 1.16 17.33
C ALA A 341 13.06 1.52 18.77
N SER A 342 13.42 2.70 19.24
CA SER A 342 13.11 3.17 20.59
C SER A 342 12.57 4.60 20.61
N VAL A 343 11.68 4.87 21.57
CA VAL A 343 11.25 6.23 21.90
C VAL A 343 12.38 7.01 22.56
N ASN A 344 12.33 8.34 22.47
CA ASN A 344 13.32 9.24 23.10
C ASN A 344 13.22 9.22 24.61
#